data_c84aed9e744542fe7ad08dd0609e6294
#
_entry.id   c84aed9e744542fe7ad08dd0609e6294
#
_cell.length_a   1.000
_cell.length_b   1.000
_cell.length_c   1.000
_cell.angle_alpha   90.00
_cell.angle_beta   90.00
_cell.angle_gamma   90.00
#
_symmetry.space_group_name_H-M   'P 1'
#
loop_
_entity.id
_entity.type
_entity.pdbx_description
1 polymer ?
#
loop_
_entity_poly.entity_id
_entity_poly.type
_entity_poly.pdbx_seq_one_letter_code
_entity_poly.pdbx_strand_id
1 'polypeptide(L)'
;METSSFGTLTQKLYQSKLELFTTKTLRDMAGSAIAEATFFAALNRLTRQKVLQKLERDKYMLVGGHAHGFRIANFLYEPSYVSLEAALNFHGVLSQFPYEIASVTTRKPVTKTIDEKTYRYVRIKKELFWGYETVQGFLIAHPEKALLDLLYLMFKGLAIVHVDELDISKLNKARFILYAKKFPPMKGTDIL
;
A
#
# COMPACT_ATOMS: atom_id res chain seq x y z
N MET A 1 -33.52 16.12 -12.23
CA MET A 1 -32.22 15.81 -12.88
C MET A 1 -31.14 15.29 -11.92
N GLU A 2 -31.08 15.71 -10.65
CA GLU A 2 -30.06 15.24 -9.69
C GLU A 2 -30.13 13.75 -9.33
N THR A 3 -31.34 13.18 -9.25
CA THR A 3 -31.54 11.76 -8.86
C THR A 3 -31.01 10.79 -9.93
N SER A 4 -31.03 11.17 -11.21
CA SER A 4 -30.53 10.35 -12.32
C SER A 4 -29.01 10.22 -12.29
N SER A 5 -28.29 11.28 -12.00
CA SER A 5 -26.81 11.28 -11.98
C SER A 5 -26.24 10.49 -10.80
N PHE A 6 -26.87 10.56 -9.64
CA PHE A 6 -26.50 9.79 -8.45
C PHE A 6 -26.71 8.29 -8.66
N GLY A 7 -27.90 7.87 -9.14
CA GLY A 7 -28.21 6.46 -9.40
C GLY A 7 -27.29 5.86 -10.44
N THR A 8 -27.02 6.59 -11.53
CA THR A 8 -26.11 6.16 -12.60
C THR A 8 -24.68 5.97 -12.09
N LEU A 9 -24.16 6.91 -11.27
CA LEU A 9 -22.82 6.78 -10.72
C LEU A 9 -22.72 5.61 -9.74
N THR A 10 -23.72 5.44 -8.87
CA THR A 10 -23.80 4.30 -7.94
C THR A 10 -23.77 2.96 -8.70
N GLN A 11 -24.56 2.83 -9.74
CA GLN A 11 -24.60 1.62 -10.59
C GLN A 11 -23.22 1.34 -11.21
N LYS A 12 -22.58 2.35 -11.79
CA LYS A 12 -21.25 2.24 -12.39
C LYS A 12 -20.18 1.84 -11.37
N LEU A 13 -20.25 2.34 -10.12
CA LEU A 13 -19.34 1.95 -9.05
C LEU A 13 -19.38 0.43 -8.83
N TYR A 14 -20.56 -0.14 -8.62
CA TYR A 14 -20.69 -1.58 -8.39
C TYR A 14 -20.34 -2.42 -9.62
N GLN A 15 -20.66 -1.94 -10.83
CA GLN A 15 -20.33 -2.63 -12.08
C GLN A 15 -18.84 -2.63 -12.40
N SER A 16 -18.08 -1.65 -11.92
CA SER A 16 -16.64 -1.50 -12.20
C SER A 16 -15.79 -2.59 -11.56
N LYS A 17 -16.29 -3.28 -10.52
CA LYS A 17 -15.54 -4.22 -9.67
C LYS A 17 -14.30 -3.61 -9.02
N LEU A 18 -14.16 -2.29 -9.09
CA LEU A 18 -13.11 -1.55 -8.39
C LEU A 18 -13.56 -1.27 -6.95
N GLU A 19 -12.60 -1.22 -6.05
CA GLU A 19 -12.85 -0.94 -4.63
C GLU A 19 -12.24 0.40 -4.20
N LEU A 20 -11.23 0.87 -4.91
CA LEU A 20 -10.47 2.09 -4.61
C LEU A 20 -10.59 3.07 -5.78
N PHE A 21 -10.90 4.31 -5.47
CA PHE A 21 -11.19 5.34 -6.45
C PHE A 21 -10.51 6.66 -6.11
N THR A 22 -9.94 7.30 -7.12
CA THR A 22 -9.56 8.72 -7.02
C THR A 22 -10.76 9.60 -7.40
N THR A 23 -10.75 10.86 -7.00
CA THR A 23 -11.73 11.85 -7.49
C THR A 23 -11.74 11.88 -9.01
N LYS A 24 -10.57 11.77 -9.66
CA LYS A 24 -10.47 11.72 -11.12
C LYS A 24 -11.21 10.50 -11.70
N THR A 25 -10.95 9.30 -11.19
CA THR A 25 -11.63 8.08 -11.64
C THR A 25 -13.16 8.20 -11.49
N LEU A 26 -13.61 8.71 -10.35
CA LEU A 26 -15.04 8.95 -10.10
C LEU A 26 -15.63 9.98 -11.08
N ARG A 27 -14.86 11.02 -11.39
CA ARG A 27 -15.27 12.04 -12.37
C ARG A 27 -15.40 11.46 -13.78
N ASP A 28 -14.42 10.65 -14.19
CA ASP A 28 -14.44 9.97 -15.49
C ASP A 28 -15.64 9.02 -15.59
N MET A 29 -15.97 8.29 -14.52
CA MET A 29 -17.15 7.41 -14.45
C MET A 29 -18.46 8.21 -14.50
N ALA A 30 -18.51 9.39 -13.88
CA ALA A 30 -19.69 10.27 -13.91
C ALA A 30 -19.97 10.81 -15.32
N GLY A 31 -18.92 11.00 -16.12
CA GLY A 31 -18.99 11.51 -17.49
C GLY A 31 -18.78 13.03 -17.57
N SER A 32 -18.29 13.46 -18.74
CA SER A 32 -17.91 14.87 -19.00
C SER A 32 -19.09 15.85 -19.03
N ALA A 33 -20.29 15.35 -19.30
CA ALA A 33 -21.51 16.20 -19.43
C ALA A 33 -22.05 16.72 -18.07
N ILE A 34 -21.60 16.15 -16.93
CA ILE A 34 -22.09 16.55 -15.61
C ILE A 34 -21.32 17.78 -15.14
N ALA A 35 -22.03 18.83 -14.71
CA ALA A 35 -21.43 20.03 -14.12
C ALA A 35 -20.62 19.67 -12.86
N GLU A 36 -19.56 20.42 -12.61
CA GLU A 36 -18.65 20.15 -11.48
C GLU A 36 -19.37 20.18 -10.13
N ALA A 37 -20.22 21.18 -9.91
CA ALA A 37 -21.01 21.29 -8.68
C ALA A 37 -21.93 20.08 -8.46
N THR A 38 -22.59 19.60 -9.52
CA THR A 38 -23.46 18.42 -9.48
C THR A 38 -22.66 17.14 -9.17
N PHE A 39 -21.46 17.02 -9.74
CA PHE A 39 -20.54 15.89 -9.42
C PHE A 39 -20.16 15.88 -7.95
N PHE A 40 -19.70 17.01 -7.38
CA PHE A 40 -19.32 17.07 -5.96
C PHE A 40 -20.52 16.89 -5.03
N ALA A 41 -21.72 17.38 -5.41
CA ALA A 41 -22.94 17.09 -4.67
C ALA A 41 -23.26 15.59 -4.64
N ALA A 42 -23.15 14.89 -5.79
CA ALA A 42 -23.32 13.44 -5.87
C ALA A 42 -22.27 12.70 -5.04
N LEU A 43 -20.99 13.11 -5.09
CA LEU A 43 -19.91 12.51 -4.34
C LEU A 43 -20.12 12.66 -2.81
N ASN A 44 -20.52 13.84 -2.36
CA ASN A 44 -20.87 14.09 -0.97
C ASN A 44 -22.06 13.24 -0.51
N ARG A 45 -23.05 13.04 -1.37
CA ARG A 45 -24.20 12.17 -1.11
C ARG A 45 -23.77 10.71 -0.97
N LEU A 46 -22.92 10.20 -1.88
CA LEU A 46 -22.36 8.83 -1.80
C LEU A 46 -21.60 8.58 -0.50
N THR A 47 -20.83 9.56 -0.06
CA THR A 47 -20.07 9.47 1.21
C THR A 47 -21.03 9.51 2.42
N ARG A 48 -22.02 10.40 2.41
CA ARG A 48 -23.02 10.51 3.50
C ARG A 48 -23.88 9.25 3.62
N GLN A 49 -24.23 8.63 2.49
CA GLN A 49 -24.99 7.38 2.44
C GLN A 49 -24.13 6.14 2.66
N LYS A 50 -22.86 6.30 3.00
CA LYS A 50 -21.91 5.20 3.21
C LYS A 50 -21.80 4.23 2.03
N VAL A 51 -21.98 4.72 0.81
CA VAL A 51 -21.63 3.97 -0.42
C VAL A 51 -20.14 4.08 -0.66
N LEU A 52 -19.57 5.27 -0.46
CA LEU A 52 -18.13 5.50 -0.48
C LEU A 52 -17.65 5.97 0.89
N GLN A 53 -16.51 5.47 1.31
CA GLN A 53 -15.75 5.98 2.42
C GLN A 53 -14.62 6.86 1.88
N LYS A 54 -14.48 8.06 2.41
CA LYS A 54 -13.35 8.92 2.11
C LYS A 54 -12.15 8.48 2.96
N LEU A 55 -11.07 8.05 2.30
CA LEU A 55 -9.83 7.65 2.97
C LEU A 55 -8.94 8.87 3.28
N GLU A 56 -8.76 9.74 2.29
CA GLU A 56 -8.05 11.01 2.41
C GLU A 56 -8.50 11.97 1.29
N ARG A 57 -7.84 13.12 1.15
CA ARG A 57 -8.10 14.00 0.01
C ARG A 57 -7.96 13.23 -1.30
N ASP A 58 -8.97 13.34 -2.18
CA ASP A 58 -9.02 12.75 -3.52
C ASP A 58 -8.98 11.22 -3.57
N LYS A 59 -9.15 10.50 -2.44
CA LYS A 59 -9.15 9.04 -2.39
C LYS A 59 -10.33 8.48 -1.63
N TYR A 60 -10.98 7.49 -2.22
CA TYR A 60 -12.21 6.90 -1.72
C TYR A 60 -12.15 5.38 -1.84
N MET A 61 -12.89 4.70 -0.98
CA MET A 61 -13.07 3.26 -0.99
C MET A 61 -14.57 2.93 -1.03
N LEU A 62 -14.95 1.89 -1.77
CA LEU A 62 -16.31 1.36 -1.76
C LEU A 62 -16.58 0.70 -0.40
N VAL A 63 -17.66 1.12 0.27
CA VAL A 63 -18.07 0.52 1.54
C VAL A 63 -18.62 -0.89 1.28
N GLY A 64 -18.19 -1.86 2.09
CA GLY A 64 -18.48 -3.28 1.87
C GLY A 64 -17.57 -3.94 0.83
N GLY A 65 -16.65 -3.20 0.22
CA GLY A 65 -15.53 -3.78 -0.53
C GLY A 65 -14.54 -4.47 0.40
N HIS A 66 -13.87 -5.49 -0.12
CA HIS A 66 -12.87 -6.27 0.63
C HIS A 66 -11.44 -5.91 0.19
N ALA A 67 -11.18 -4.62 -0.06
CA ALA A 67 -9.84 -4.19 -0.46
C ALA A 67 -8.82 -4.63 0.58
N HIS A 68 -7.87 -5.45 0.15
CA HIS A 68 -6.79 -5.91 1.03
C HIS A 68 -6.00 -4.71 1.55
N GLY A 69 -5.62 -4.72 2.83
CA GLY A 69 -4.89 -3.60 3.45
C GLY A 69 -3.64 -3.17 2.67
N PHE A 70 -2.96 -4.10 2.00
CA PHE A 70 -1.80 -3.81 1.16
C PHE A 70 -2.15 -3.04 -0.12
N ARG A 71 -3.33 -3.31 -0.72
CA ARG A 71 -3.83 -2.50 -1.84
C ARG A 71 -4.13 -1.07 -1.39
N ILE A 72 -4.73 -0.94 -0.21
CA ILE A 72 -4.98 0.38 0.39
C ILE A 72 -3.65 1.09 0.65
N ALA A 73 -2.64 0.40 1.20
CA ALA A 73 -1.32 0.97 1.43
C ALA A 73 -0.69 1.54 0.15
N ASN A 74 -0.66 0.74 -0.93
CA ASN A 74 -0.11 1.22 -2.20
C ASN A 74 -0.93 2.40 -2.76
N PHE A 75 -2.26 2.34 -2.67
CA PHE A 75 -3.14 3.39 -3.17
C PHE A 75 -3.00 4.70 -2.39
N LEU A 76 -2.78 4.65 -1.07
CA LEU A 76 -2.68 5.84 -0.22
C LEU A 76 -1.43 6.68 -0.52
N TYR A 77 -0.31 6.07 -0.93
CA TYR A 77 0.93 6.82 -1.11
C TYR A 77 1.82 6.23 -2.21
N GLU A 78 1.71 6.74 -3.42
CA GLU A 78 2.50 6.32 -4.59
C GLU A 78 3.71 7.23 -4.83
N PRO A 79 4.83 6.67 -5.35
CA PRO A 79 5.10 5.25 -5.50
C PRO A 79 5.48 4.60 -4.18
N SER A 80 4.97 3.40 -3.91
CA SER A 80 5.34 2.58 -2.76
C SER A 80 5.11 1.09 -3.04
N TYR A 81 5.79 0.25 -2.30
CA TYR A 81 5.49 -1.18 -2.20
C TYR A 81 5.51 -1.60 -0.73
N VAL A 82 4.68 -2.58 -0.37
CA VAL A 82 4.67 -3.16 0.98
C VAL A 82 5.99 -3.90 1.21
N SER A 83 6.65 -3.67 2.34
CA SER A 83 7.96 -4.22 2.66
C SER A 83 8.10 -4.43 4.18
N LEU A 84 9.34 -4.61 4.64
CA LEU A 84 9.68 -4.69 6.05
C LEU A 84 8.88 -5.80 6.74
N GLU A 85 8.47 -5.57 7.99
CA GLU A 85 7.75 -6.55 8.81
C GLU A 85 6.44 -7.03 8.15
N ALA A 86 5.72 -6.13 7.47
CA ALA A 86 4.46 -6.48 6.80
C ALA A 86 4.66 -7.48 5.65
N ALA A 87 5.70 -7.30 4.83
CA ALA A 87 6.02 -8.24 3.77
C ALA A 87 6.66 -9.53 4.31
N LEU A 88 7.52 -9.45 5.33
CA LEU A 88 8.10 -10.63 5.96
C LEU A 88 7.03 -11.52 6.58
N ASN A 89 6.03 -10.93 7.25
CA ASN A 89 4.89 -11.68 7.77
C ASN A 89 4.06 -12.32 6.64
N PHE A 90 3.76 -11.57 5.58
CA PHE A 90 3.02 -12.10 4.42
C PHE A 90 3.69 -13.33 3.80
N HIS A 91 5.01 -13.33 3.72
CA HIS A 91 5.80 -14.45 3.20
C HIS A 91 6.10 -15.54 4.24
N GLY A 92 5.61 -15.40 5.47
CA GLY A 92 5.81 -16.35 6.56
C GLY A 92 7.22 -16.38 7.14
N VAL A 93 8.06 -15.37 6.84
CA VAL A 93 9.41 -15.19 7.40
C VAL A 93 9.33 -14.64 8.82
N LEU A 94 8.33 -13.80 9.11
CA LEU A 94 8.04 -13.28 10.45
C LEU A 94 6.70 -13.85 10.92
N SER A 95 6.69 -14.50 12.08
CA SER A 95 5.46 -15.13 12.62
C SER A 95 4.53 -14.12 13.26
N GLN A 96 5.04 -13.03 13.78
CA GLN A 96 4.24 -12.00 14.44
C GLN A 96 3.48 -11.14 13.42
N PHE A 97 2.20 -10.86 13.71
CA PHE A 97 1.42 -9.92 12.91
C PHE A 97 1.82 -8.49 13.25
N PRO A 98 2.31 -7.72 12.27
CA PRO A 98 2.71 -6.34 12.53
C PRO A 98 1.49 -5.47 12.81
N TYR A 99 1.62 -4.56 13.76
CA TYR A 99 0.58 -3.59 14.15
C TYR A 99 0.23 -2.61 13.01
N GLU A 100 1.18 -2.39 12.11
CA GLU A 100 1.06 -1.44 11.01
C GLU A 100 1.44 -2.09 9.69
N ILE A 101 0.91 -1.55 8.60
CA ILE A 101 1.31 -1.93 7.26
C ILE A 101 2.46 -1.01 6.85
N ALA A 102 3.67 -1.57 6.92
CA ALA A 102 4.89 -0.86 6.56
C ALA A 102 5.15 -0.99 5.04
N SER A 103 5.46 0.14 4.42
CA SER A 103 5.78 0.26 3.00
C SER A 103 7.02 1.10 2.79
N VAL A 104 7.72 0.83 1.70
CA VAL A 104 8.89 1.58 1.27
C VAL A 104 8.50 2.52 0.13
N THR A 105 9.04 3.74 0.15
CA THR A 105 8.79 4.79 -0.85
C THR A 105 10.07 5.56 -1.18
N THR A 106 10.10 6.21 -2.35
CA THR A 106 11.15 7.18 -2.70
C THR A 106 10.83 8.61 -2.26
N ARG A 107 9.59 8.84 -1.79
CA ARG A 107 9.11 10.14 -1.32
C ARG A 107 9.48 10.38 0.15
N LYS A 108 9.05 11.51 0.72
CA LYS A 108 9.21 11.81 2.15
C LYS A 108 8.48 10.76 2.99
N PRO A 109 9.06 10.33 4.13
CA PRO A 109 8.37 9.40 5.02
C PRO A 109 7.10 10.04 5.57
N VAL A 110 6.06 9.20 5.76
CA VAL A 110 4.78 9.62 6.31
C VAL A 110 4.09 8.43 6.97
N THR A 111 3.32 8.71 8.02
CA THR A 111 2.39 7.73 8.62
C THR A 111 0.97 8.26 8.43
N LYS A 112 0.07 7.36 8.04
CA LYS A 112 -1.36 7.65 7.86
C LYS A 112 -2.17 6.64 8.67
N THR A 113 -3.27 7.08 9.26
CA THR A 113 -4.20 6.22 9.98
C THR A 113 -5.58 6.32 9.33
N ILE A 114 -6.13 5.17 8.96
CA ILE A 114 -7.47 5.04 8.39
C ILE A 114 -8.18 3.93 9.18
N ASP A 115 -9.28 4.24 9.82
CA ASP A 115 -10.09 3.28 10.59
C ASP A 115 -9.24 2.39 11.52
N GLU A 116 -8.47 3.01 12.40
CA GLU A 116 -7.59 2.35 13.37
C GLU A 116 -6.40 1.58 12.77
N LYS A 117 -6.33 1.42 11.44
CA LYS A 117 -5.17 0.83 10.77
C LYS A 117 -4.12 1.87 10.45
N THR A 118 -2.89 1.59 10.82
CA THR A 118 -1.74 2.44 10.56
C THR A 118 -0.99 1.97 9.31
N TYR A 119 -0.70 2.93 8.43
CA TYR A 119 0.07 2.76 7.21
C TYR A 119 1.33 3.61 7.32
N ARG A 120 2.48 2.96 7.50
CA ARG A 120 3.78 3.64 7.62
C ARG A 120 4.56 3.54 6.31
N TYR A 121 5.06 4.68 5.84
CA TYR A 121 5.89 4.77 4.63
C TYR A 121 7.26 5.26 5.00
N VAL A 122 8.28 4.45 4.71
CA VAL A 122 9.66 4.75 5.02
C VAL A 122 10.41 5.06 3.74
N ARG A 123 11.24 6.10 3.77
CA ARG A 123 12.00 6.50 2.60
C ARG A 123 13.22 5.62 2.39
N ILE A 124 13.37 5.12 1.16
CA ILE A 124 14.58 4.48 0.68
C ILE A 124 15.21 5.30 -0.46
N LYS A 125 16.49 5.09 -0.75
CA LYS A 125 17.14 5.69 -1.91
C LYS A 125 16.52 5.16 -3.20
N LYS A 126 16.44 5.99 -4.25
CA LYS A 126 15.85 5.63 -5.54
C LYS A 126 16.52 4.40 -6.16
N GLU A 127 17.84 4.28 -6.01
CA GLU A 127 18.64 3.17 -6.52
C GLU A 127 18.31 1.83 -5.84
N LEU A 128 17.66 1.87 -4.68
CA LEU A 128 17.23 0.69 -3.93
C LEU A 128 15.74 0.38 -4.12
N PHE A 129 14.99 1.17 -4.90
CA PHE A 129 13.56 1.00 -5.14
C PHE A 129 13.29 -0.01 -6.26
N TRP A 130 13.44 -1.31 -5.94
CA TRP A 130 13.26 -2.47 -6.82
C TRP A 130 13.02 -3.73 -5.97
N GLY A 131 12.88 -4.91 -6.59
CA GLY A 131 12.78 -6.22 -5.92
C GLY A 131 11.41 -6.46 -5.28
N TYR A 132 10.38 -5.95 -5.93
CA TYR A 132 8.97 -6.16 -5.58
C TYR A 132 8.22 -6.70 -6.80
N GLU A 133 7.08 -7.30 -6.55
CA GLU A 133 6.19 -7.86 -7.55
C GLU A 133 4.73 -7.48 -7.28
N THR A 134 3.87 -7.74 -8.25
CA THR A 134 2.42 -7.57 -8.09
C THR A 134 1.80 -8.89 -7.67
N VAL A 135 1.20 -8.92 -6.49
CA VAL A 135 0.46 -10.07 -5.94
C VAL A 135 -0.96 -9.61 -5.63
N GLN A 136 -1.97 -10.29 -6.13
CA GLN A 136 -3.39 -9.97 -5.86
C GLN A 136 -3.75 -8.48 -6.04
N GLY A 137 -3.07 -7.79 -6.97
CA GLY A 137 -3.30 -6.38 -7.28
C GLY A 137 -2.64 -5.38 -6.31
N PHE A 138 -1.68 -5.79 -5.50
CA PHE A 138 -0.82 -4.91 -4.71
C PHE A 138 0.66 -5.17 -4.99
N LEU A 139 1.49 -4.16 -4.78
CA LEU A 139 2.95 -4.24 -4.89
C LEU A 139 3.54 -4.64 -3.53
N ILE A 140 4.32 -5.72 -3.52
CA ILE A 140 4.96 -6.24 -2.32
C ILE A 140 6.40 -6.67 -2.63
N ALA A 141 7.31 -6.41 -1.70
CA ALA A 141 8.70 -6.85 -1.80
C ALA A 141 8.80 -8.38 -1.79
N HIS A 142 9.74 -8.94 -2.56
CA HIS A 142 10.18 -10.31 -2.32
C HIS A 142 10.68 -10.47 -0.87
N PRO A 143 10.58 -11.64 -0.24
CA PRO A 143 10.97 -11.81 1.16
C PRO A 143 12.42 -11.41 1.42
N GLU A 144 13.35 -11.71 0.51
CA GLU A 144 14.76 -11.33 0.62
C GLU A 144 14.96 -9.81 0.54
N LYS A 145 14.15 -9.17 -0.31
CA LYS A 145 14.19 -7.69 -0.43
C LYS A 145 13.61 -7.02 0.80
N ALA A 146 12.51 -7.54 1.34
CA ALA A 146 11.89 -7.02 2.56
C ALA A 146 12.87 -7.08 3.74
N LEU A 147 13.61 -8.20 3.88
CA LEU A 147 14.66 -8.34 4.88
C LEU A 147 15.80 -7.35 4.66
N LEU A 148 16.28 -7.21 3.42
CA LEU A 148 17.35 -6.25 3.10
C LEU A 148 16.92 -4.79 3.32
N ASP A 149 15.68 -4.43 3.01
CA ASP A 149 15.13 -3.10 3.33
C ASP A 149 15.13 -2.87 4.84
N LEU A 150 14.74 -3.86 5.63
CA LEU A 150 14.71 -3.80 7.08
C LEU A 150 16.12 -3.65 7.66
N LEU A 151 17.08 -4.47 7.22
CA LEU A 151 18.50 -4.38 7.62
C LEU A 151 19.11 -3.03 7.22
N TYR A 152 18.76 -2.51 6.05
CA TYR A 152 19.21 -1.18 5.62
C TYR A 152 18.69 -0.07 6.53
N LEU A 153 17.43 -0.13 6.95
CA LEU A 153 16.87 0.85 7.88
C LEU A 153 17.47 0.70 9.29
N MET A 154 17.73 -0.52 9.73
CA MET A 154 18.44 -0.77 10.98
C MET A 154 19.85 -0.18 10.95
N PHE A 155 20.60 -0.38 9.87
CA PHE A 155 21.92 0.24 9.68
C PHE A 155 21.86 1.78 9.70
N LYS A 156 20.72 2.37 9.30
CA LYS A 156 20.44 3.80 9.40
C LYS A 156 19.97 4.26 10.77
N GLY A 157 19.76 3.36 11.72
CA GLY A 157 19.16 3.68 13.02
C GLY A 157 17.68 4.02 12.97
N LEU A 158 16.98 3.59 11.91
CA LEU A 158 15.55 3.90 11.66
C LEU A 158 14.62 2.71 11.93
N ALA A 159 15.14 1.55 12.25
CA ALA A 159 14.38 0.35 12.62
C ALA A 159 15.16 -0.48 13.66
N ILE A 160 14.43 -1.31 14.38
CA ILE A 160 14.96 -2.35 15.27
C ILE A 160 14.50 -3.69 14.70
N VAL A 161 15.38 -4.67 14.69
CA VAL A 161 15.09 -6.01 14.18
C VAL A 161 15.47 -7.03 15.23
N HIS A 162 14.55 -7.91 15.55
CA HIS A 162 14.80 -9.13 16.33
C HIS A 162 15.02 -10.29 15.38
N VAL A 163 16.27 -10.56 15.03
CA VAL A 163 16.64 -11.55 13.99
C VAL A 163 16.25 -12.96 14.41
N ASP A 164 16.22 -13.23 15.70
CA ASP A 164 15.77 -14.48 16.33
C ASP A 164 14.29 -14.82 16.09
N GLU A 165 13.48 -13.83 15.71
CA GLU A 165 12.07 -14.02 15.38
C GLU A 165 11.84 -14.37 13.88
N LEU A 166 12.90 -14.39 13.07
CA LEU A 166 12.83 -14.61 11.63
C LEU A 166 13.06 -16.08 11.28
N ASP A 167 12.13 -16.67 10.55
CA ASP A 167 12.34 -17.97 9.89
C ASP A 167 13.10 -17.79 8.57
N ILE A 168 14.43 -17.75 8.66
CA ILE A 168 15.31 -17.57 7.50
C ILE A 168 15.26 -18.75 6.51
N SER A 169 14.71 -19.91 6.90
CA SER A 169 14.55 -21.07 6.01
C SER A 169 13.57 -20.79 4.86
N LYS A 170 12.71 -19.80 5.01
CA LYS A 170 11.76 -19.34 3.98
C LYS A 170 12.41 -18.46 2.90
N LEU A 171 13.67 -18.08 3.08
CA LEU A 171 14.38 -17.20 2.16
C LEU A 171 15.17 -17.99 1.12
N ASN A 172 15.20 -17.51 -0.11
CA ASN A 172 16.09 -18.02 -1.12
C ASN A 172 17.49 -17.42 -0.95
N LYS A 173 18.44 -18.22 -0.46
CA LYS A 173 19.81 -17.79 -0.20
C LYS A 173 20.50 -17.18 -1.42
N ALA A 174 20.36 -17.77 -2.60
CA ALA A 174 20.97 -17.27 -3.82
C ALA A 174 20.42 -15.87 -4.20
N ARG A 175 19.10 -15.71 -4.09
CA ARG A 175 18.44 -14.42 -4.33
C ARG A 175 18.84 -13.36 -3.30
N PHE A 176 18.93 -13.73 -2.02
CA PHE A 176 19.38 -12.83 -0.97
C PHE A 176 20.80 -12.31 -1.25
N ILE A 177 21.76 -13.20 -1.56
CA ILE A 177 23.14 -12.83 -1.89
C ILE A 177 23.18 -11.92 -3.12
N LEU A 178 22.41 -12.23 -4.16
CA LEU A 178 22.32 -11.41 -5.37
C LEU A 178 21.79 -10.00 -5.07
N TYR A 179 20.77 -9.92 -4.22
CA TYR A 179 20.14 -8.64 -3.84
C TYR A 179 21.03 -7.83 -2.90
N ALA A 180 21.68 -8.48 -1.94
CA ALA A 180 22.58 -7.84 -0.99
C ALA A 180 23.73 -7.08 -1.68
N LYS A 181 24.24 -7.59 -2.81
CA LYS A 181 25.29 -6.92 -3.60
C LYS A 181 24.88 -5.55 -4.14
N LYS A 182 23.59 -5.26 -4.23
CA LYS A 182 23.05 -3.97 -4.69
C LYS A 182 22.85 -2.96 -3.55
N PHE A 183 22.99 -3.41 -2.31
CA PHE A 183 22.94 -2.53 -1.15
C PHE A 183 24.35 -2.03 -0.77
N PRO A 184 24.45 -0.89 -0.09
CA PRO A 184 25.73 -0.51 0.51
C PRO A 184 26.15 -1.57 1.55
N PRO A 185 27.47 -1.69 1.84
CA PRO A 185 27.93 -2.59 2.89
C PRO A 185 27.20 -2.34 4.21
N MET A 186 26.58 -3.37 4.77
CA MET A 186 25.79 -3.32 6.01
C MET A 186 26.19 -4.48 6.91
N LYS A 187 26.18 -4.28 8.23
CA LYS A 187 26.24 -5.40 9.18
C LYS A 187 24.96 -6.23 9.08
N GLY A 188 25.07 -7.53 9.23
CA GLY A 188 23.92 -8.45 9.20
C GLY A 188 23.55 -8.99 7.81
N THR A 189 24.34 -8.75 6.77
CA THR A 189 24.17 -9.41 5.47
C THR A 189 24.75 -10.84 5.43
N ASP A 190 25.38 -11.26 6.51
CA ASP A 190 25.99 -12.58 6.76
C ASP A 190 25.06 -13.54 7.54
N ILE A 191 23.78 -13.18 7.72
CA ILE A 191 22.78 -14.00 8.44
C ILE A 191 22.35 -15.28 7.67
N LEU A 192 22.64 -15.40 6.41
CA LEU A 192 22.38 -16.54 5.54
C LEU A 192 23.70 -17.15 5.06
#